data_4fe0863ec50647f9b03b519006de1376
#
_entry.id   4fe0863ec50647f9b03b519006de1376
#
_cell.length_a   1.000
_cell.length_b   1.000
_cell.length_c   1.000
_cell.angle_alpha   90.00
_cell.angle_beta   90.00
_cell.angle_gamma   90.00
#
_symmetry.space_group_name_H-M   'P 1'
#
loop_
_entity.id
_entity.type
_entity.pdbx_description
1 polymer ?
#
loop_
_entity_poly.entity_id
_entity_poly.type
_entity_poly.pdbx_seq_one_letter_code
_entity_poly.pdbx_strand_id
1 'polypeptide(L)'
;MEQNENVITLETPLKRGETEISQVELFKPNAGALRGVRLADLCASDVDALLSVLPRITLPALTKAECLNLDPVDLITLGGKVIGFLLPKSAATTGPEA
;
A
#
# COMPACT_ATOMS: atom_id res chain seq x y z
N MET A 1 -16.32 4.87 16.41
CA MET A 1 -16.08 4.63 15.53
C MET A 1 -14.86 4.21 15.30
N GLU A 2 -14.61 3.51 14.77
CA GLU A 2 -13.51 3.07 14.65
C GLU A 2 -12.69 3.62 13.69
N GLN A 3 -11.48 3.75 13.82
CA GLN A 3 -10.73 4.14 12.88
C GLN A 3 -10.40 3.11 11.96
N ASN A 4 -10.27 3.33 10.72
CA ASN A 4 -9.85 2.37 9.72
C ASN A 4 -8.34 2.36 9.71
N GLU A 5 -7.77 1.29 10.20
CA GLU A 5 -6.33 1.19 10.27
C GLU A 5 -5.68 1.16 8.91
N ASN A 6 -6.45 0.96 7.86
CA ASN A 6 -5.89 0.87 6.52
C ASN A 6 -5.90 2.20 5.79
N VAL A 7 -6.29 3.26 6.47
CA VAL A 7 -6.25 4.59 5.87
C VAL A 7 -4.92 5.22 6.24
N ILE A 8 -4.20 5.64 5.23
CA ILE A 8 -2.88 6.23 5.41
C ILE A 8 -2.97 7.70 5.04
N THR A 9 -2.51 8.56 5.93
CA THR A 9 -2.42 9.99 5.64
C THR A 9 -1.07 10.25 5.00
N LEU A 10 -1.08 10.84 3.81
CA LEU A 10 0.16 11.08 3.09
C LEU A 10 0.89 12.29 3.67
N GLU A 11 2.21 12.17 3.78
CA GLU A 11 3.01 13.29 4.21
C GLU A 11 2.97 14.38 3.14
N THR A 12 2.97 13.96 1.90
CA THR A 12 2.92 14.90 0.77
C THR A 12 1.71 14.54 -0.06
N PRO A 13 0.64 15.33 0.01
CA PRO A 13 -0.56 14.99 -0.77
C PRO A 13 -0.28 14.94 -2.26
N LEU A 14 -1.01 14.09 -2.94
CA LEU A 14 -0.91 13.99 -4.39
C LEU A 14 -1.94 14.92 -5.02
N LYS A 15 -1.57 15.51 -6.13
CA LYS A 15 -2.49 16.39 -6.82
C LYS A 15 -3.15 15.68 -7.96
N ARG A 16 -4.47 15.85 -8.05
CA ARG A 16 -5.24 15.26 -9.13
C ARG A 16 -6.10 16.41 -9.67
N GLY A 17 -5.61 17.10 -10.69
CA GLY A 17 -6.28 18.29 -11.19
C GLY A 17 -6.32 19.33 -10.08
N GLU A 18 -7.50 19.75 -9.73
CA GLU A 18 -7.66 20.75 -8.67
C GLU A 18 -7.91 20.09 -7.34
N THR A 19 -7.91 18.78 -7.29
CA THR A 19 -8.18 18.04 -6.07
C THR A 19 -6.88 17.56 -5.49
N GLU A 20 -6.81 17.46 -4.18
CA GLU A 20 -5.66 16.88 -3.53
C GLU A 20 -6.06 15.58 -2.85
N ILE A 21 -5.23 14.58 -2.98
CA ILE A 21 -5.43 13.31 -2.31
C ILE A 21 -4.49 13.31 -1.13
N SER A 22 -5.03 13.46 0.07
CA SER A 22 -4.21 13.50 1.27
C SER A 22 -4.32 12.21 2.09
N GLN A 23 -5.29 11.39 1.77
CA GLN A 23 -5.44 10.11 2.46
C GLN A 23 -5.75 9.04 1.45
N VAL A 24 -5.24 7.85 1.68
CA VAL A 24 -5.45 6.72 0.79
C VAL A 24 -5.82 5.52 1.66
N GLU A 25 -6.88 4.85 1.30
CA GLU A 25 -7.24 3.61 1.98
C GLU A 25 -6.69 2.45 1.19
N LEU A 26 -6.08 1.49 1.87
CA LEU A 26 -5.55 0.30 1.22
C LEU A 26 -6.44 -0.89 1.52
N PHE A 27 -6.60 -1.75 0.52
CA PHE A 27 -7.37 -2.97 0.71
C PHE A 27 -6.41 -4.14 0.65
N LYS A 28 -6.72 -5.18 1.41
CA LYS A 28 -5.91 -6.38 1.38
C LYS A 28 -5.98 -6.97 -0.02
N PRO A 29 -4.85 -7.17 -0.69
CA PRO A 29 -4.89 -7.70 -2.05
C PRO A 29 -5.28 -9.17 -2.05
N ASN A 30 -6.08 -9.57 -3.02
CA ASN A 30 -6.31 -10.98 -3.24
C ASN A 30 -5.33 -11.44 -4.32
N ALA A 31 -5.36 -12.72 -4.63
CA ALA A 31 -4.41 -13.26 -5.60
C ALA A 31 -4.52 -12.57 -6.95
N GLY A 32 -5.75 -12.22 -7.36
CA GLY A 32 -5.91 -11.55 -8.64
C GLY A 32 -5.24 -10.19 -8.71
N ALA A 33 -5.21 -9.49 -7.59
CA ALA A 33 -4.58 -8.17 -7.55
C ALA A 33 -3.07 -8.29 -7.64
N LEU A 34 -2.52 -9.47 -7.39
CA LEU A 34 -1.08 -9.67 -7.42
C LEU A 34 -0.58 -10.25 -8.73
N ARG A 35 -1.48 -10.41 -9.72
CA ARG A 35 -1.05 -10.98 -10.98
C ARG A 35 0.03 -10.12 -11.60
N GLY A 36 1.01 -10.77 -12.18
CA GLY A 36 2.09 -10.05 -12.85
C GLY A 36 3.16 -9.54 -11.91
N VAL A 37 3.01 -9.78 -10.61
CA VAL A 37 3.96 -9.31 -9.65
C VAL A 37 4.56 -10.51 -8.94
N ARG A 38 5.86 -10.51 -8.78
CA ARG A 38 6.51 -11.62 -8.09
C ARG A 38 6.39 -11.39 -6.60
N LEU A 39 5.92 -12.40 -5.89
CA LEU A 39 5.72 -12.25 -4.46
C LEU A 39 7.01 -11.97 -3.72
N ALA A 40 8.10 -12.58 -4.16
CA ALA A 40 9.38 -12.33 -3.52
C ALA A 40 9.78 -10.86 -3.65
N ASP A 41 9.52 -10.27 -4.81
CA ASP A 41 9.84 -8.88 -5.01
C ASP A 41 8.98 -7.99 -4.12
N LEU A 42 7.71 -8.31 -4.03
CA LEU A 42 6.81 -7.51 -3.22
C LEU A 42 7.20 -7.60 -1.75
N CYS A 43 7.53 -8.79 -1.27
CA CYS A 43 7.94 -8.95 0.11
C CYS A 43 9.27 -8.28 0.41
N ALA A 44 10.08 -8.09 -0.61
CA ALA A 44 11.34 -7.38 -0.43
C ALA A 44 11.19 -5.87 -0.58
N SER A 45 9.96 -5.39 -0.69
CA SER A 45 9.65 -3.97 -0.83
C SER A 45 10.19 -3.40 -2.14
N ASP A 46 10.19 -4.20 -3.20
CA ASP A 46 10.64 -3.73 -4.50
C ASP A 46 9.72 -2.62 -4.98
N VAL A 47 10.29 -1.50 -5.39
CA VAL A 47 9.49 -0.34 -5.76
C VAL A 47 8.61 -0.64 -6.96
N ASP A 48 9.15 -1.29 -7.98
CA ASP A 48 8.34 -1.58 -9.16
C ASP A 48 7.18 -2.51 -8.83
N ALA A 49 7.41 -3.47 -7.94
CA ALA A 49 6.34 -4.36 -7.52
C ALA A 49 5.25 -3.58 -6.80
N LEU A 50 5.64 -2.67 -5.91
CA LEU A 50 4.67 -1.86 -5.19
C LEU A 50 3.90 -0.96 -6.13
N LEU A 51 4.58 -0.36 -7.10
CA LEU A 51 3.92 0.54 -8.05
C LEU A 51 2.93 -0.22 -8.93
N SER A 52 3.14 -1.52 -9.11
CA SER A 52 2.21 -2.32 -9.89
C SER A 52 0.97 -2.69 -9.08
N VAL A 53 1.13 -2.87 -7.78
CA VAL A 53 0.03 -3.32 -6.93
C VAL A 53 -0.81 -2.16 -6.41
N LEU A 54 -0.18 -1.07 -6.03
CA LEU A 54 -0.90 0.02 -5.38
C LEU A 54 -2.11 0.53 -6.14
N PRO A 55 -2.05 0.69 -7.47
CA PRO A 55 -3.24 1.19 -8.16
C PRO A 55 -4.43 0.24 -8.08
N ARG A 56 -4.17 -1.02 -7.77
CA ARG A 56 -5.23 -2.02 -7.74
C ARG A 56 -5.89 -2.13 -6.39
N ILE A 57 -5.28 -1.58 -5.35
CA ILE A 57 -5.78 -1.79 -3.99
C ILE A 57 -5.92 -0.49 -3.21
N THR A 58 -6.01 0.63 -3.88
CA THR A 58 -6.14 1.92 -3.21
C THR A 58 -7.50 2.54 -3.47
N LEU A 59 -7.96 3.33 -2.51
CA LEU A 59 -9.17 4.13 -2.66
C LEU A 59 -8.85 5.52 -2.11
N PRO A 60 -8.95 6.56 -2.88
CA PRO A 60 -9.31 6.56 -4.31
C PRO A 60 -8.26 5.82 -5.10
N ALA A 61 -8.67 5.18 -6.18
CA ALA A 61 -7.76 4.38 -6.97
C ALA A 61 -6.68 5.29 -7.56
N LEU A 62 -5.44 5.02 -7.22
CA LEU A 62 -4.34 5.83 -7.72
C LEU A 62 -3.92 5.31 -9.09
N THR A 63 -3.50 6.22 -9.95
CA THR A 63 -2.96 5.79 -11.23
C THR A 63 -1.49 5.48 -11.03
N LYS A 64 -0.90 4.80 -11.99
CA LYS A 64 0.51 4.50 -11.92
C LYS A 64 1.32 5.79 -11.87
N ALA A 65 0.93 6.79 -12.65
CA ALA A 65 1.64 8.07 -12.65
C ALA A 65 1.57 8.72 -11.26
N GLU A 66 0.44 8.62 -10.60
CA GLU A 66 0.33 9.17 -9.26
C GLU A 66 1.22 8.42 -8.30
N CYS A 67 1.28 7.11 -8.42
CA CYS A 67 2.16 6.34 -7.56
C CYS A 67 3.62 6.67 -7.79
N LEU A 68 3.99 6.96 -9.02
CA LEU A 68 5.37 7.32 -9.32
C LEU A 68 5.76 8.65 -8.68
N ASN A 69 4.77 9.48 -8.37
CA ASN A 69 5.04 10.76 -7.76
C ASN A 69 4.91 10.76 -6.25
N LEU A 70 4.71 9.59 -5.65
CA LEU A 70 4.62 9.52 -4.20
C LEU A 70 5.93 9.93 -3.55
N ASP A 71 5.79 10.62 -2.42
CA ASP A 71 6.95 10.91 -1.60
C ASP A 71 7.54 9.59 -1.11
N PRO A 72 8.86 9.45 -1.07
CA PRO A 72 9.45 8.19 -0.61
C PRO A 72 8.97 7.76 0.78
N VAL A 73 8.72 8.70 1.67
CA VAL A 73 8.23 8.36 3.00
C VAL A 73 6.86 7.72 2.87
N ASP A 74 6.01 8.27 2.01
CA ASP A 74 4.68 7.72 1.82
C ASP A 74 4.75 6.36 1.15
N LEU A 75 5.65 6.20 0.20
CA LEU A 75 5.80 4.91 -0.46
C LEU A 75 6.22 3.84 0.54
N ILE A 76 7.13 4.17 1.45
CA ILE A 76 7.57 3.23 2.47
C ILE A 76 6.41 2.88 3.39
N THR A 77 5.61 3.86 3.78
CA THR A 77 4.47 3.60 4.66
C THR A 77 3.45 2.70 3.97
N LEU A 78 3.13 2.99 2.72
CA LEU A 78 2.18 2.18 1.98
C LEU A 78 2.74 0.78 1.75
N GLY A 79 4.03 0.69 1.42
CA GLY A 79 4.67 -0.59 1.21
C GLY A 79 4.66 -1.46 2.45
N GLY A 80 4.91 -0.86 3.59
CA GLY A 80 4.87 -1.60 4.84
C GLY A 80 3.49 -2.16 5.12
N LYS A 81 2.44 -1.39 4.80
CA LYS A 81 1.09 -1.86 4.98
C LYS A 81 0.79 -3.03 4.04
N VAL A 82 1.24 -2.93 2.79
CA VAL A 82 1.02 -4.00 1.82
C VAL A 82 1.69 -5.27 2.31
N ILE A 83 2.94 -5.18 2.76
CA ILE A 83 3.64 -6.35 3.23
C ILE A 83 2.93 -6.92 4.45
N GLY A 84 2.41 -6.07 5.31
CA GLY A 84 1.67 -6.55 6.46
C GLY A 84 0.46 -7.37 6.07
N PHE A 85 -0.20 -7.01 4.97
CA PHE A 85 -1.34 -7.77 4.49
C PHE A 85 -0.94 -9.18 4.03
N LEU A 86 0.31 -9.37 3.63
CA LEU A 86 0.75 -10.64 3.10
C LEU A 86 1.18 -11.62 4.17
N LEU A 87 1.28 -11.16 5.41
CA LEU A 87 1.67 -12.03 6.49
C LEU A 87 0.45 -12.75 7.06
N PRO A 88 0.60 -14.02 7.43
CA PRO A 88 -0.53 -14.70 8.04
C PRO A 88 -0.81 -14.10 9.40
N LYS A 89 -2.05 -14.20 9.85
CA LYS A 89 -2.42 -13.63 11.10
C LYS A 89 -1.60 -14.18 12.24
N SER A 90 -1.29 -15.45 12.18
CA SER A 90 -0.52 -16.03 13.25
C SER A 90 0.87 -15.42 13.31
N ALA A 91 1.48 -15.14 12.17
CA ALA A 91 2.79 -14.51 12.17
C ALA A 91 2.68 -13.08 12.63
N ALA A 92 1.61 -12.42 12.28
CA ALA A 92 1.45 -11.03 12.66
C ALA A 92 1.25 -10.88 14.15
N THR A 93 0.65 -11.89 14.77
CA THR A 93 0.35 -11.76 16.17
C THR A 93 1.39 -12.31 17.07
N THR A 94 2.39 -12.97 16.55
CA THR A 94 3.28 -13.58 17.41
C THR A 94 3.99 -12.65 18.19
N GLY A 95 4.33 -11.65 17.69
CA GLY A 95 5.03 -10.81 18.47
C GLY A 95 5.93 -11.54 19.30
N PRO A 96 6.28 -11.07 20.21
CA PRO A 96 7.26 -11.68 20.96
C PRO A 96 6.78 -12.63 21.84
N GLU A 97 5.82 -12.82 21.87
CA GLU A 97 5.38 -13.55 22.67
C GLU A 97 5.82 -14.61 22.58
N ALA A 98 6.06 -14.74 22.19
CA ALA A 98 6.50 -15.71 22.18
C ALA A 98 6.69 -16.23 22.97
#